data_b0fdd44b43c261121df1db3f9920d870
#
_entry.id   b0fdd44b43c261121df1db3f9920d870
#
_cell.length_a   1.000
_cell.length_b   1.000
_cell.length_c   1.000
_cell.angle_alpha   90.00
_cell.angle_beta   90.00
_cell.angle_gamma   90.00
#
_symmetry.space_group_name_H-M   'P 1'
#
loop_
_entity.id
_entity.type
_entity.pdbx_description
1 polymer ?
#
loop_
_entity_poly.entity_id
_entity_poly.type
_entity_poly.pdbx_seq_one_letter_code
_entity_poly.pdbx_strand_id
1 'polypeptide(L)'
;MGQSVVLVASVAACLAVFTACGANHFVQRGADLYAEGRYVEADEVFDRSEPRVARAPLRERAEYAAYRGATFIALGDLVHAQHWLSVAADIERSQPGTLGADERTFLDGAWQALSRRTAQTPPAPVTSALASSSQAPSPSLEAAPPATDTTTQQRSLVPQ
;
A
#
# COMPACT_ATOMS: atom_id res chain seq x y z
N MET A 1 13.22 57.38 6.40
CA MET A 1 12.49 56.28 7.02
C MET A 1 11.86 55.28 6.03
N GLY A 2 11.93 55.48 4.71
CA GLY A 2 11.31 54.60 3.71
C GLY A 2 12.16 53.39 3.22
N GLN A 3 13.48 53.47 3.34
CA GLN A 3 14.36 52.39 2.81
C GLN A 3 14.39 51.12 3.67
N SER A 4 14.21 51.23 4.97
CA SER A 4 14.22 50.07 5.88
C SER A 4 12.98 49.16 5.72
N VAL A 5 11.83 49.73 5.37
CA VAL A 5 10.57 49.01 5.22
C VAL A 5 10.59 48.11 3.96
N VAL A 6 11.21 48.61 2.87
CA VAL A 6 11.30 47.87 1.60
C VAL A 6 12.22 46.64 1.74
N LEU A 7 13.30 46.75 2.50
CA LEU A 7 14.26 45.66 2.73
C LEU A 7 13.67 44.55 3.56
N VAL A 8 12.85 44.86 4.58
CA VAL A 8 12.16 43.83 5.41
C VAL A 8 11.10 43.08 4.60
N ALA A 9 10.37 43.79 3.72
CA ALA A 9 9.37 43.13 2.86
C ALA A 9 9.99 42.17 1.83
N SER A 10 11.16 42.50 1.29
CA SER A 10 11.88 41.62 0.36
C SER A 10 12.42 40.35 1.00
N VAL A 11 12.90 40.42 2.23
CA VAL A 11 13.41 39.23 2.96
C VAL A 11 12.27 38.30 3.35
N ALA A 12 11.11 38.84 3.75
CA ALA A 12 9.93 38.01 4.07
C ALA A 12 9.39 37.26 2.85
N ALA A 13 9.42 37.86 1.66
CA ALA A 13 9.00 37.22 0.42
C ALA A 13 9.93 36.09 0.01
N CYS A 14 11.25 36.21 0.23
CA CYS A 14 12.22 35.13 -0.07
C CYS A 14 12.08 33.91 0.85
N LEU A 15 11.72 34.11 2.13
CA LEU A 15 11.54 33.01 3.07
C LEU A 15 10.29 32.15 2.78
N ALA A 16 9.25 32.71 2.16
CA ALA A 16 8.04 31.99 1.81
C ALA A 16 8.24 31.01 0.61
N VAL A 17 9.22 31.23 -0.24
CA VAL A 17 9.49 30.39 -1.42
C VAL A 17 10.21 29.09 -1.05
N PHE A 18 10.98 29.06 0.05
CA PHE A 18 11.73 27.88 0.45
C PHE A 18 10.88 26.76 1.10
N THR A 19 9.66 27.04 1.55
CA THR A 19 8.79 26.04 2.16
C THR A 19 7.99 25.21 1.15
N ALA A 20 7.92 25.61 -0.11
CA ALA A 20 7.18 24.89 -1.15
C ALA A 20 7.96 23.74 -1.82
N CYS A 21 9.28 23.71 -1.70
CA CYS A 21 10.12 22.71 -2.39
C CYS A 21 10.26 21.36 -1.67
N GLY A 22 9.71 21.20 -0.47
CA GLY A 22 9.94 20.00 0.35
C GLY A 22 8.93 18.89 0.19
N ALA A 23 7.76 19.14 -0.40
CA ALA A 23 6.64 18.23 -0.35
C ALA A 23 6.73 17.11 -1.41
N ASN A 24 7.17 17.41 -2.65
CA ASN A 24 7.14 16.48 -3.77
C ASN A 24 8.39 15.58 -3.90
N HIS A 25 9.39 15.75 -3.06
CA HIS A 25 10.68 15.10 -3.24
C HIS A 25 10.60 13.56 -3.17
N PHE A 26 9.70 13.01 -2.37
CA PHE A 26 9.60 11.56 -2.22
C PHE A 26 8.85 10.89 -3.40
N VAL A 27 7.81 11.54 -3.94
CA VAL A 27 7.10 11.03 -5.13
C VAL A 27 8.06 11.02 -6.31
N GLN A 28 8.76 12.15 -6.51
CA GLN A 28 9.76 12.28 -7.58
C GLN A 28 10.86 11.23 -7.43
N ARG A 29 11.40 11.05 -6.20
CA ARG A 29 12.45 10.05 -5.97
C ARG A 29 11.99 8.62 -6.28
N GLY A 30 10.77 8.25 -5.91
CA GLY A 30 10.19 6.95 -6.24
C GLY A 30 9.97 6.78 -7.74
N ALA A 31 9.49 7.83 -8.42
CA ALA A 31 9.30 7.85 -9.87
C ALA A 31 10.63 7.72 -10.62
N ASP A 32 11.70 8.39 -10.18
CA ASP A 32 13.05 8.28 -10.76
C ASP A 32 13.57 6.84 -10.66
N LEU A 33 13.45 6.22 -9.48
CA LEU A 33 13.85 4.82 -9.26
C LEU A 33 13.03 3.85 -10.12
N TYR A 34 11.72 4.11 -10.26
CA TYR A 34 10.87 3.34 -11.16
C TYR A 34 11.36 3.46 -12.62
N ALA A 35 11.67 4.67 -13.10
CA ALA A 35 12.17 4.91 -14.45
C ALA A 35 13.54 4.25 -14.68
N GLU A 36 14.37 4.15 -13.64
CA GLU A 36 15.64 3.42 -13.67
C GLU A 36 15.48 1.88 -13.65
N GLY A 37 14.27 1.36 -13.49
CA GLY A 37 13.99 -0.08 -13.33
C GLY A 37 14.33 -0.64 -11.96
N ARG A 38 14.59 0.21 -10.97
CA ARG A 38 14.93 -0.13 -9.57
C ARG A 38 13.68 -0.27 -8.72
N TYR A 39 12.82 -1.20 -9.09
CA TYR A 39 11.47 -1.30 -8.55
C TYR A 39 11.42 -1.61 -7.05
N VAL A 40 12.33 -2.42 -6.54
CA VAL A 40 12.39 -2.74 -5.09
C VAL A 40 12.73 -1.48 -4.29
N GLU A 41 13.70 -0.70 -4.76
CA GLU A 41 14.09 0.55 -4.09
C GLU A 41 13.00 1.63 -4.22
N ALA A 42 12.29 1.65 -5.36
CA ALA A 42 11.14 2.53 -5.54
C ALA A 42 10.04 2.20 -4.52
N ASP A 43 9.71 0.91 -4.33
CA ASP A 43 8.72 0.47 -3.35
C ASP A 43 9.13 0.84 -1.93
N GLU A 44 10.39 0.66 -1.54
CA GLU A 44 10.89 1.10 -0.24
C GLU A 44 10.76 2.62 0.00
N VAL A 45 10.97 3.44 -1.05
CA VAL A 45 10.78 4.89 -0.96
C VAL A 45 9.30 5.22 -0.80
N PHE A 46 8.43 4.59 -1.55
CA PHE A 46 6.98 4.78 -1.44
C PHE A 46 6.47 4.32 -0.08
N ASP A 47 6.85 3.15 0.40
CA ASP A 47 6.42 2.61 1.69
C ASP A 47 6.77 3.56 2.85
N ARG A 48 8.02 4.00 2.93
CA ARG A 48 8.47 4.97 3.94
C ARG A 48 7.76 6.32 3.85
N SER A 49 7.21 6.65 2.71
CA SER A 49 6.55 7.93 2.44
C SER A 49 5.05 7.91 2.68
N GLU A 50 4.44 6.74 2.73
CA GLU A 50 2.99 6.56 2.85
C GLU A 50 2.33 7.37 3.98
N PRO A 51 2.90 7.46 5.21
CA PRO A 51 2.29 8.26 6.27
C PRO A 51 2.21 9.78 5.95
N ARG A 52 3.05 10.25 5.04
CA ARG A 52 3.07 11.68 4.61
C ARG A 52 2.03 11.93 3.52
N VAL A 53 1.82 10.94 2.66
CA VAL A 53 0.90 11.03 1.51
C VAL A 53 -0.52 11.36 1.93
N ALA A 54 -0.99 10.85 3.06
CA ALA A 54 -2.32 11.14 3.58
C ALA A 54 -2.60 12.64 3.78
N ARG A 55 -1.53 13.44 4.00
CA ARG A 55 -1.60 14.91 4.22
C ARG A 55 -1.16 15.70 3.00
N ALA A 56 -0.72 15.04 1.94
CA ALA A 56 -0.25 15.69 0.73
C ALA A 56 -1.43 16.24 -0.10
N PRO A 57 -1.17 17.25 -0.95
CA PRO A 57 -2.15 17.71 -1.94
C PRO A 57 -2.67 16.56 -2.80
N LEU A 58 -3.90 16.68 -3.30
CA LEU A 58 -4.54 15.61 -4.08
C LEU A 58 -3.72 15.19 -5.31
N ARG A 59 -3.07 16.14 -5.97
CA ARG A 59 -2.20 15.84 -7.10
C ARG A 59 -1.06 14.91 -6.70
N GLU A 60 -0.32 15.22 -5.64
CA GLU A 60 0.76 14.38 -5.15
C GLU A 60 0.28 12.99 -4.72
N ARG A 61 -0.91 12.93 -4.11
CA ARG A 61 -1.53 11.67 -3.72
C ARG A 61 -1.86 10.80 -4.94
N ALA A 62 -2.37 11.41 -6.01
CA ALA A 62 -2.68 10.72 -7.25
C ALA A 62 -1.41 10.25 -7.97
N GLU A 63 -0.40 11.11 -8.08
CA GLU A 63 0.91 10.77 -8.65
C GLU A 63 1.57 9.62 -7.88
N TYR A 64 1.63 9.74 -6.54
CA TYR A 64 2.14 8.68 -5.67
C TYR A 64 1.44 7.35 -5.92
N ALA A 65 0.10 7.35 -5.94
CA ALA A 65 -0.67 6.14 -6.13
C ALA A 65 -0.44 5.51 -7.51
N ALA A 66 -0.33 6.33 -8.56
CA ALA A 66 -0.05 5.86 -9.92
C ALA A 66 1.32 5.18 -10.00
N TYR A 67 2.38 5.82 -9.49
CA TYR A 67 3.74 5.25 -9.52
C TYR A 67 3.90 4.05 -8.61
N ARG A 68 3.30 4.06 -7.42
CA ARG A 68 3.31 2.90 -6.52
C ARG A 68 2.59 1.71 -7.14
N GLY A 69 1.42 1.93 -7.76
CA GLY A 69 0.70 0.89 -8.48
C GLY A 69 1.50 0.30 -9.63
N ALA A 70 2.16 1.15 -10.43
CA ALA A 70 3.04 0.69 -11.51
C ALA A 70 4.25 -0.09 -10.99
N THR A 71 4.81 0.32 -9.84
CA THR A 71 5.91 -0.40 -9.17
C THR A 71 5.47 -1.81 -8.77
N PHE A 72 4.30 -1.96 -8.19
CA PHE A 72 3.75 -3.29 -7.85
C PHE A 72 3.48 -4.16 -9.09
N ILE A 73 3.07 -3.59 -10.23
CA ILE A 73 2.99 -4.35 -11.48
C ILE A 73 4.36 -4.91 -11.86
N ALA A 74 5.41 -4.11 -11.77
CA ALA A 74 6.76 -4.52 -12.11
C ALA A 74 7.27 -5.62 -11.17
N LEU A 75 6.93 -5.55 -9.88
CA LEU A 75 7.25 -6.54 -8.86
C LEU A 75 6.36 -7.81 -8.94
N GLY A 76 5.28 -7.79 -9.72
CA GLY A 76 4.36 -8.93 -9.88
C GLY A 76 3.25 -9.00 -8.82
N ASP A 77 3.14 -8.03 -7.94
CA ASP A 77 2.05 -7.93 -6.96
C ASP A 77 0.84 -7.21 -7.57
N LEU A 78 0.03 -7.98 -8.29
CA LEU A 78 -1.11 -7.43 -9.05
C LEU A 78 -2.25 -6.96 -8.14
N VAL A 79 -2.35 -7.49 -6.92
CA VAL A 79 -3.39 -7.11 -5.94
C VAL A 79 -3.14 -5.70 -5.42
N HIS A 80 -1.93 -5.44 -4.93
CA HIS A 80 -1.56 -4.10 -4.48
C HIS A 80 -1.49 -3.10 -5.65
N ALA A 81 -1.05 -3.56 -6.82
CA ALA A 81 -1.08 -2.74 -8.03
C ALA A 81 -2.49 -2.22 -8.33
N GLN A 82 -3.48 -3.11 -8.36
CA GLN A 82 -4.88 -2.75 -8.60
C GLN A 82 -5.39 -1.76 -7.57
N HIS A 83 -5.10 -2.00 -6.30
CA HIS A 83 -5.50 -1.09 -5.21
C HIS A 83 -4.99 0.33 -5.45
N TRP A 84 -3.68 0.49 -5.65
CA TRP A 84 -3.08 1.81 -5.79
C TRP A 84 -3.49 2.53 -7.07
N LEU A 85 -3.59 1.82 -8.20
CA LEU A 85 -4.12 2.42 -9.43
C LEU A 85 -5.57 2.86 -9.28
N SER A 86 -6.39 2.12 -8.52
CA SER A 86 -7.77 2.53 -8.21
C SER A 86 -7.79 3.83 -7.41
N VAL A 87 -6.90 3.98 -6.42
CA VAL A 87 -6.79 5.23 -5.65
C VAL A 87 -6.47 6.42 -6.56
N ALA A 88 -5.52 6.28 -7.49
CA ALA A 88 -5.18 7.33 -8.44
C ALA A 88 -6.37 7.68 -9.36
N ALA A 89 -7.04 6.67 -9.90
CA ALA A 89 -8.20 6.84 -10.79
C ALA A 89 -9.40 7.47 -10.06
N ASP A 90 -9.61 7.13 -8.79
CA ASP A 90 -10.71 7.70 -7.99
C ASP A 90 -10.46 9.17 -7.67
N ILE A 91 -9.23 9.55 -7.39
CA ILE A 91 -8.86 10.97 -7.21
C ILE A 91 -9.11 11.74 -8.50
N GLU A 92 -8.63 11.26 -9.64
CA GLU A 92 -8.82 11.93 -10.94
C GLU A 92 -10.30 12.00 -11.33
N ARG A 93 -11.10 10.97 -11.02
CA ARG A 93 -12.55 10.94 -11.26
C ARG A 93 -13.29 11.93 -10.37
N SER A 94 -12.89 12.07 -9.12
CA SER A 94 -13.51 12.99 -8.15
C SER A 94 -13.16 14.45 -8.44
N GLN A 95 -11.97 14.71 -8.97
CA GLN A 95 -11.48 16.02 -9.35
C GLN A 95 -10.73 15.93 -10.69
N PRO A 96 -11.45 15.98 -11.82
CA PRO A 96 -10.85 15.92 -13.14
C PRO A 96 -9.82 17.02 -13.37
N GLY A 97 -8.64 16.64 -13.89
CA GLY A 97 -7.52 17.54 -14.11
C GLY A 97 -6.56 17.64 -12.91
N THR A 98 -6.74 16.82 -11.88
CA THR A 98 -5.77 16.68 -10.78
C THR A 98 -4.42 16.18 -11.30
N LEU A 99 -4.44 15.17 -12.15
CA LEU A 99 -3.26 14.71 -12.90
C LEU A 99 -3.09 15.52 -14.18
N GLY A 100 -1.87 15.81 -14.56
CA GLY A 100 -1.52 16.37 -15.86
C GLY A 100 -1.76 15.38 -17.01
N ALA A 101 -1.58 15.83 -18.25
CA ALA A 101 -1.81 14.96 -19.41
C ALA A 101 -0.86 13.76 -19.44
N ASP A 102 0.39 13.97 -19.08
CA ASP A 102 1.44 12.92 -19.08
C ASP A 102 1.18 11.89 -17.97
N GLU A 103 0.80 12.36 -16.78
CA GLU A 103 0.50 11.48 -15.65
C GLU A 103 -0.78 10.66 -15.90
N ARG A 104 -1.79 11.22 -16.58
CA ARG A 104 -2.96 10.45 -17.00
C ARG A 104 -2.60 9.37 -18.02
N THR A 105 -1.78 9.73 -19.02
CA THR A 105 -1.30 8.76 -20.00
C THR A 105 -0.50 7.64 -19.33
N PHE A 106 0.31 7.98 -18.33
CA PHE A 106 1.04 7.00 -17.52
C PHE A 106 0.08 6.09 -16.73
N LEU A 107 -0.94 6.65 -16.07
CA LEU A 107 -1.95 5.89 -15.33
C LEU A 107 -2.72 4.91 -16.24
N ASP A 108 -3.14 5.38 -17.43
CA ASP A 108 -3.81 4.55 -18.43
C ASP A 108 -2.91 3.41 -18.92
N GLY A 109 -1.64 3.70 -19.17
CA GLY A 109 -0.63 2.71 -19.54
C GLY A 109 -0.42 1.65 -18.44
N ALA A 110 -0.40 2.07 -17.17
CA ALA A 110 -0.28 1.18 -16.04
C ALA A 110 -1.52 0.26 -15.91
N TRP A 111 -2.74 0.78 -16.10
CA TRP A 111 -3.95 -0.03 -16.15
C TRP A 111 -3.94 -1.07 -17.27
N GLN A 112 -3.47 -0.69 -18.45
CA GLN A 112 -3.30 -1.64 -19.56
C GLN A 112 -2.27 -2.73 -19.24
N ALA A 113 -1.16 -2.35 -18.59
CA ALA A 113 -0.13 -3.30 -18.17
C ALA A 113 -0.68 -4.29 -17.14
N LEU A 114 -1.42 -3.80 -16.14
CA LEU A 114 -2.10 -4.63 -15.14
C LEU A 114 -3.05 -5.64 -15.82
N SER A 115 -3.91 -5.15 -16.72
CA SER A 115 -4.87 -6.00 -17.44
C SER A 115 -4.19 -7.11 -18.24
N ARG A 116 -3.10 -6.79 -18.94
CA ARG A 116 -2.31 -7.80 -19.66
C ARG A 116 -1.71 -8.84 -18.72
N ARG A 117 -1.14 -8.41 -17.58
CA ARG A 117 -0.55 -9.32 -16.59
C ARG A 117 -1.60 -10.24 -15.96
N THR A 118 -2.75 -9.70 -15.61
CA THR A 118 -3.87 -10.46 -15.03
C THR A 118 -4.40 -11.52 -16.03
N ALA A 119 -4.51 -11.16 -17.32
CA ALA A 119 -4.93 -12.10 -18.36
C ALA A 119 -3.90 -13.23 -18.60
N GLN A 120 -2.63 -13.00 -18.31
CA GLN A 120 -1.54 -13.98 -18.47
C GLN A 120 -1.36 -14.88 -17.23
N THR A 121 -1.94 -14.50 -16.08
CA THR A 121 -1.88 -15.32 -14.88
C THR A 121 -2.96 -16.39 -14.98
N PRO A 122 -2.61 -17.70 -15.10
CA PRO A 122 -3.61 -18.76 -15.12
C PRO A 122 -4.44 -18.69 -13.84
N PRO A 123 -5.75 -18.94 -13.88
CA PRO A 123 -6.53 -19.05 -12.66
C PRO A 123 -5.86 -20.12 -11.78
N ALA A 124 -5.58 -19.78 -10.53
CA ALA A 124 -5.09 -20.74 -9.57
C ALA A 124 -6.00 -21.96 -9.63
N PRO A 125 -5.46 -23.20 -9.72
CA PRO A 125 -6.30 -24.38 -9.70
C PRO A 125 -7.14 -24.30 -8.43
N VAL A 126 -8.43 -24.10 -8.58
CA VAL A 126 -9.41 -24.30 -7.51
C VAL A 126 -9.37 -25.77 -7.19
N THR A 127 -8.38 -26.16 -6.39
CA THR A 127 -8.33 -27.52 -5.85
C THR A 127 -9.60 -27.64 -5.05
N SER A 128 -10.51 -28.45 -5.58
CA SER A 128 -11.76 -28.84 -4.92
C SER A 128 -11.43 -29.47 -3.57
N ALA A 129 -11.07 -28.66 -2.59
CA ALA A 129 -10.92 -29.07 -1.20
C ALA A 129 -12.26 -29.44 -0.55
N LEU A 130 -13.35 -29.37 -1.34
CA LEU A 130 -14.71 -29.73 -0.88
C LEU A 130 -15.06 -31.19 -1.15
N ALA A 131 -14.22 -32.00 -1.79
CA ALA A 131 -14.53 -33.40 -2.07
C ALA A 131 -13.99 -34.41 -1.04
N SER A 132 -13.30 -33.98 0.00
CA SER A 132 -12.70 -34.90 0.99
C SER A 132 -13.33 -34.81 2.40
N SER A 133 -14.44 -34.09 2.59
CA SER A 133 -15.09 -33.99 3.90
C SER A 133 -16.25 -34.97 4.09
N SER A 134 -16.41 -35.98 3.22
CA SER A 134 -17.51 -36.95 3.34
C SER A 134 -17.04 -38.39 3.63
N GLN A 135 -15.97 -38.51 4.42
CA GLN A 135 -15.65 -39.81 5.04
C GLN A 135 -15.37 -39.56 6.54
N ALA A 136 -16.46 -39.38 7.29
CA ALA A 136 -16.44 -39.58 8.72
C ALA A 136 -16.37 -41.10 8.97
N PRO A 137 -15.33 -41.61 9.63
CA PRO A 137 -15.42 -42.97 10.21
C PRO A 137 -16.36 -42.88 11.41
N SER A 138 -17.40 -43.70 11.39
CA SER A 138 -18.29 -43.96 12.49
C SER A 138 -17.47 -44.33 13.74
N PRO A 139 -17.72 -43.74 14.93
CA PRO A 139 -17.12 -44.25 16.16
C PRO A 139 -17.82 -45.55 16.54
N SER A 140 -17.10 -46.67 16.44
CA SER A 140 -17.47 -47.90 17.14
C SER A 140 -17.52 -47.66 18.62
N LEU A 141 -18.71 -47.90 19.19
CA LEU A 141 -18.89 -48.05 20.63
C LEU A 141 -18.10 -49.29 21.07
N GLU A 142 -17.06 -49.08 21.85
CA GLU A 142 -16.44 -50.14 22.62
C GLU A 142 -16.26 -49.64 24.06
N ALA A 143 -16.96 -50.35 24.92
CA ALA A 143 -16.98 -50.48 26.34
C ALA A 143 -15.98 -49.76 27.25
N ALA A 144 -16.52 -49.11 28.26
CA ALA A 144 -15.84 -48.75 29.52
C ALA A 144 -15.43 -50.00 30.32
N PRO A 145 -14.39 -49.93 31.17
CA PRO A 145 -14.58 -50.03 32.63
C PRO A 145 -13.62 -49.13 33.44
N PRO A 146 -13.60 -49.24 34.78
CA PRO A 146 -14.10 -48.20 35.67
C PRO A 146 -13.00 -47.49 36.47
N ALA A 147 -13.46 -46.50 37.23
CA ALA A 147 -12.81 -45.63 38.19
C ALA A 147 -11.64 -46.24 39.01
N THR A 148 -10.65 -45.38 39.28
CA THR A 148 -9.96 -45.32 40.56
C THR A 148 -9.62 -43.87 40.90
N ASP A 149 -10.14 -43.50 42.07
CA ASP A 149 -9.82 -42.32 42.87
C ASP A 149 -8.29 -42.25 43.16
N THR A 150 -7.80 -41.07 43.28
CA THR A 150 -6.86 -40.63 44.30
C THR A 150 -6.61 -39.13 44.12
N THR A 151 -7.29 -38.33 44.83
CA THR A 151 -6.95 -37.59 46.07
C THR A 151 -5.62 -36.86 46.05
N THR A 152 -5.73 -35.55 46.28
CA THR A 152 -4.88 -34.68 47.11
C THR A 152 -3.61 -34.14 46.46
N GLN A 153 -3.47 -32.87 46.26
CA GLN A 153 -2.89 -31.95 47.27
C GLN A 153 -2.73 -30.54 46.74
N GLN A 154 -3.50 -29.74 47.33
CA GLN A 154 -3.38 -28.35 47.64
C GLN A 154 -1.97 -27.90 48.03
N ARG A 155 -1.44 -26.84 47.45
CA ARG A 155 -0.66 -25.85 48.23
C ARG A 155 -0.54 -24.51 47.53
N SER A 156 -1.19 -23.57 48.17
CA SER A 156 -0.96 -22.14 48.14
C SER A 156 0.49 -21.75 48.28
N LEU A 157 0.87 -20.66 47.68
CA LEU A 157 1.55 -19.54 48.34
C LEU A 157 1.76 -18.38 47.35
N VAL A 158 1.13 -17.25 47.63
CA VAL A 158 1.39 -15.85 47.35
C VAL A 158 2.20 -15.35 48.55
N PRO A 159 2.87 -14.18 48.61
CA PRO A 159 3.30 -13.16 47.64
C PRO A 159 4.74 -12.68 47.87
N GLN A 160 5.29 -11.89 46.99
CA GLN A 160 5.81 -10.52 47.21
C GLN A 160 6.23 -9.93 45.85
#